data_481b114fc39328242a2704d4c6e562a8
#
_entry.id   481b114fc39328242a2704d4c6e562a8
#
_cell.length_a   1.000
_cell.length_b   1.000
_cell.length_c   1.000
_cell.angle_alpha   90.00
_cell.angle_beta   90.00
_cell.angle_gamma   90.00
#
_symmetry.space_group_name_H-M   'P 1'
#
loop_
_entity.id
_entity.type
_entity.pdbx_description
1 polymer ?
#
loop_
_entity_poly.entity_id
_entity_poly.type
_entity_poly.pdbx_seq_one_letter_code
_entity_poly.pdbx_strand_id
1 'polypeptide(L)'
;MVLGSLFCQAEDIGLLYRQYLAQQGKAQVETGNRLLDDAYRQGLIDSVGTFASLTDEMQAWVHYSSASWAWDQGELDRVAEPAKKALDFAIAWENLSLEGDCYHLLGAEAQMRGNVYRAIEYFEKCYEADKQLNDPDRMSSSLNNLAGNYLSTDQADQAETYILKAIELERTMNRPEKLAIRLGMASDIYLKLGKPQASLPYITEAYELDSLGNRSMKMAIRLSQRASVYEALKRNDDARRSLLQALAIFAGTTNVRSTAICYNQLGNLALAEGKNYQAEEYFTHAVELSRSCQDRLAESKACKGLSVVLKDKHPARALDYLVRYTELADTIFSEKMAQKLSQIKAKYDNAEEKHQAELMKQRIRHQRAWLVMAAIFLTVIVLGAIGLYVYSKRKHKELPAAPVSVPVPEKPVVAEDVLQEIRLTKREKEIAILCCEGLQDKEIAARLNISERTVGTHKMNIFKKCGVSNTVELVRLYYKRDE
;
A
#
# COMPACT_ATOMS: atom_id res chain seq x y z
N MET A 1 -17.59 11.64 -38.22
CA MET A 1 -18.49 12.06 -37.11
C MET A 1 -17.89 11.78 -35.71
N VAL A 2 -17.15 10.67 -35.50
CA VAL A 2 -16.56 10.34 -34.19
C VAL A 2 -15.43 11.29 -33.78
N LEU A 3 -14.59 11.74 -34.72
CA LEU A 3 -13.51 12.71 -34.45
C LEU A 3 -14.01 14.12 -34.09
N GLY A 4 -15.15 14.54 -34.64
CA GLY A 4 -15.74 15.84 -34.33
C GLY A 4 -16.36 15.92 -32.93
N SER A 5 -16.90 14.81 -32.39
CA SER A 5 -17.44 14.75 -31.04
C SER A 5 -16.33 14.77 -29.96
N LEU A 6 -15.19 14.14 -30.23
CA LEU A 6 -14.02 14.15 -29.34
C LEU A 6 -13.38 15.56 -29.22
N PHE A 7 -13.36 16.33 -30.32
CA PHE A 7 -12.85 17.71 -30.30
C PHE A 7 -13.79 18.66 -29.51
N CYS A 8 -15.11 18.49 -29.63
CA CYS A 8 -16.06 19.29 -28.88
C CYS A 8 -15.99 18.99 -27.37
N GLN A 9 -15.78 17.73 -27.00
CA GLN A 9 -15.63 17.30 -25.61
C GLN A 9 -14.32 17.83 -24.95
N ALA A 10 -13.23 17.88 -25.71
CA ALA A 10 -11.96 18.44 -25.22
C ALA A 10 -12.02 19.98 -25.01
N GLU A 11 -12.85 20.70 -25.77
CA GLU A 11 -13.09 22.13 -25.56
C GLU A 11 -13.85 22.40 -24.26
N ASP A 12 -14.82 21.58 -23.89
CA ASP A 12 -15.58 21.74 -22.65
C ASP A 12 -14.71 21.52 -21.40
N ILE A 13 -13.83 20.51 -21.43
CA ILE A 13 -12.87 20.24 -20.35
C ILE A 13 -11.85 21.39 -20.22
N GLY A 14 -11.35 21.90 -21.35
CA GLY A 14 -10.45 23.05 -21.37
C GLY A 14 -11.10 24.35 -20.88
N LEU A 15 -12.41 24.53 -21.10
CA LEU A 15 -13.17 25.65 -20.57
C LEU A 15 -13.33 25.54 -19.05
N LEU A 16 -13.70 24.38 -18.51
CA LEU A 16 -13.79 24.13 -17.08
C LEU A 16 -12.44 24.36 -16.37
N TYR A 17 -11.35 23.93 -16.99
CA TYR A 17 -10.00 24.19 -16.45
C TYR A 17 -9.67 25.70 -16.39
N ARG A 18 -10.01 26.47 -17.42
CA ARG A 18 -9.83 27.94 -17.39
C ARG A 18 -10.70 28.60 -16.31
N GLN A 19 -11.93 28.12 -16.13
CA GLN A 19 -12.80 28.58 -15.04
C GLN A 19 -12.23 28.23 -13.66
N TYR A 20 -11.69 27.01 -13.49
CA TYR A 20 -10.99 26.58 -12.29
C TYR A 20 -9.83 27.52 -11.92
N LEU A 21 -9.00 27.89 -12.90
CA LEU A 21 -7.86 28.78 -12.66
C LEU A 21 -8.29 30.23 -12.35
N ALA A 22 -9.44 30.66 -12.85
CA ALA A 22 -9.95 32.01 -12.63
C ALA A 22 -10.67 32.21 -11.28
N GLN A 23 -10.89 31.15 -10.53
CA GLN A 23 -11.65 31.13 -9.27
C GLN A 23 -10.73 30.91 -8.08
N GLN A 24 -11.22 31.19 -6.88
CA GLN A 24 -10.54 30.93 -5.61
C GLN A 24 -11.49 30.37 -4.56
N GLY A 25 -10.96 29.70 -3.57
CA GLY A 25 -11.70 29.16 -2.44
C GLY A 25 -12.78 28.15 -2.84
N LYS A 26 -13.96 28.24 -2.25
CA LYS A 26 -15.06 27.28 -2.45
C LYS A 26 -15.50 27.12 -3.91
N ALA A 27 -15.55 28.22 -4.67
CA ALA A 27 -15.93 28.20 -6.07
C ALA A 27 -14.88 27.46 -6.94
N GLN A 28 -13.61 27.57 -6.61
CA GLN A 28 -12.55 26.82 -7.27
C GLN A 28 -12.68 25.31 -7.02
N VAL A 29 -12.97 24.90 -5.78
CA VAL A 29 -13.19 23.49 -5.42
C VAL A 29 -14.39 22.91 -6.17
N GLU A 30 -15.52 23.64 -6.19
CA GLU A 30 -16.73 23.19 -6.91
C GLU A 30 -16.47 23.03 -8.41
N THR A 31 -15.75 23.95 -9.03
CA THR A 31 -15.40 23.87 -10.47
C THR A 31 -14.37 22.76 -10.71
N GLY A 32 -13.42 22.56 -9.81
CA GLY A 32 -12.46 21.44 -9.85
C GLY A 32 -13.16 20.09 -9.81
N ASN A 33 -14.11 19.91 -8.92
CA ASN A 33 -14.91 18.68 -8.83
C ASN A 33 -15.70 18.42 -10.12
N ARG A 34 -16.33 19.46 -10.71
CA ARG A 34 -17.01 19.31 -11.99
C ARG A 34 -16.07 18.94 -13.13
N LEU A 35 -14.87 19.51 -13.17
CA LEU A 35 -13.85 19.18 -14.15
C LEU A 35 -13.44 17.71 -14.05
N LEU A 36 -13.25 17.18 -12.82
CA LEU A 36 -12.92 15.77 -12.60
C LEU A 36 -14.07 14.84 -13.00
N ASP A 37 -15.31 15.16 -12.60
CA ASP A 37 -16.48 14.36 -12.92
C ASP A 37 -16.72 14.29 -14.44
N ASP A 38 -16.61 15.39 -15.14
CA ASP A 38 -16.81 15.43 -16.59
C ASP A 38 -15.67 14.71 -17.33
N ALA A 39 -14.41 14.90 -16.89
CA ALA A 39 -13.27 14.18 -17.46
C ALA A 39 -13.37 12.67 -17.22
N TYR A 40 -13.80 12.25 -16.02
CA TYR A 40 -14.01 10.86 -15.68
C TYR A 40 -15.06 10.20 -16.59
N ARG A 41 -16.25 10.83 -16.70
CA ARG A 41 -17.35 10.33 -17.54
C ARG A 41 -16.97 10.22 -19.02
N GLN A 42 -16.12 11.11 -19.50
CA GLN A 42 -15.66 11.14 -20.90
C GLN A 42 -14.42 10.28 -21.16
N GLY A 43 -13.84 9.67 -20.15
CA GLY A 43 -12.58 8.90 -20.26
C GLY A 43 -11.35 9.78 -20.54
N LEU A 44 -11.41 11.06 -20.17
CA LEU A 44 -10.36 12.06 -20.41
C LEU A 44 -9.62 12.46 -19.13
N ILE A 45 -9.75 11.67 -18.07
CA ILE A 45 -9.18 12.02 -16.76
C ILE A 45 -7.65 12.16 -16.79
N ASP A 46 -6.95 11.33 -17.56
CA ASP A 46 -5.51 11.42 -17.71
C ASP A 46 -5.08 12.74 -18.40
N SER A 47 -5.94 13.29 -19.27
CA SER A 47 -5.69 14.57 -19.93
C SER A 47 -5.69 15.74 -18.95
N VAL A 48 -6.49 15.68 -17.89
CA VAL A 48 -6.50 16.71 -16.83
C VAL A 48 -5.16 16.74 -16.09
N GLY A 49 -4.53 15.59 -15.88
CA GLY A 49 -3.22 15.47 -15.26
C GLY A 49 -2.08 16.15 -16.05
N THR A 50 -2.30 16.47 -17.33
CA THR A 50 -1.31 17.21 -18.16
C THR A 50 -1.43 18.73 -18.05
N PHE A 51 -2.49 19.24 -17.40
CA PHE A 51 -2.66 20.68 -17.24
C PHE A 51 -1.62 21.25 -16.27
N ALA A 52 -1.00 22.35 -16.68
CA ALA A 52 -0.12 23.12 -15.81
C ALA A 52 -0.92 23.86 -14.72
N SER A 53 -0.31 24.11 -13.58
CA SER A 53 -0.88 24.93 -12.49
C SER A 53 -2.08 24.30 -11.75
N LEU A 54 -2.15 22.96 -11.66
CA LEU A 54 -3.05 22.31 -10.71
C LEU A 54 -2.52 22.49 -9.28
N THR A 55 -3.44 22.74 -8.34
CA THR A 55 -3.09 22.68 -6.89
C THR A 55 -2.73 21.24 -6.48
N ASP A 56 -1.98 21.08 -5.39
CA ASP A 56 -1.63 19.74 -4.86
C ASP A 56 -2.89 18.92 -4.55
N GLU A 57 -3.94 19.58 -4.03
CA GLU A 57 -5.26 18.98 -3.84
C GLU A 57 -5.84 18.42 -5.12
N MET A 58 -5.85 19.24 -6.18
CA MET A 58 -6.37 18.83 -7.47
C MET A 58 -5.53 17.71 -8.10
N GLN A 59 -4.22 17.73 -7.93
CA GLN A 59 -3.33 16.65 -8.38
C GLN A 59 -3.65 15.34 -7.66
N ALA A 60 -3.88 15.37 -6.34
CA ALA A 60 -4.27 14.20 -5.58
C ALA A 60 -5.56 13.58 -6.13
N TRP A 61 -6.59 14.40 -6.36
CA TRP A 61 -7.86 13.93 -6.91
C TRP A 61 -7.77 13.46 -8.37
N VAL A 62 -6.96 14.10 -9.21
CA VAL A 62 -6.70 13.63 -10.59
C VAL A 62 -6.08 12.24 -10.55
N HIS A 63 -5.06 12.02 -9.73
CA HIS A 63 -4.41 10.72 -9.62
C HIS A 63 -5.36 9.65 -9.07
N TYR A 64 -6.16 9.97 -8.05
CA TYR A 64 -7.16 9.04 -7.52
C TYR A 64 -8.24 8.70 -8.57
N SER A 65 -8.77 9.71 -9.26
CA SER A 65 -9.80 9.51 -10.28
C SER A 65 -9.27 8.72 -11.49
N SER A 66 -8.00 8.93 -11.88
CA SER A 66 -7.35 8.13 -12.91
C SER A 66 -7.24 6.65 -12.49
N ALA A 67 -6.84 6.38 -11.26
CA ALA A 67 -6.77 5.02 -10.71
C ALA A 67 -8.16 4.36 -10.61
N SER A 68 -9.16 5.11 -10.15
CA SER A 68 -10.55 4.64 -10.04
C SER A 68 -11.17 4.36 -11.41
N TRP A 69 -10.92 5.24 -12.37
CA TRP A 69 -11.38 5.01 -13.75
C TRP A 69 -10.75 3.76 -14.38
N ALA A 70 -9.43 3.58 -14.22
CA ALA A 70 -8.75 2.38 -14.68
C ALA A 70 -9.31 1.11 -14.03
N TRP A 71 -9.65 1.17 -12.74
CA TRP A 71 -10.34 0.10 -12.02
C TRP A 71 -11.69 -0.25 -12.65
N ASP A 72 -12.52 0.75 -12.93
CA ASP A 72 -13.86 0.55 -13.52
C ASP A 72 -13.79 0.00 -14.95
N GLN A 73 -12.72 0.30 -15.70
CA GLN A 73 -12.46 -0.28 -17.02
C GLN A 73 -11.82 -1.69 -16.93
N GLY A 74 -11.46 -2.16 -15.73
CA GLY A 74 -10.75 -3.45 -15.56
C GLY A 74 -9.26 -3.40 -15.95
N GLU A 75 -8.68 -2.21 -16.13
CA GLU A 75 -7.30 -1.99 -16.52
C GLU A 75 -6.36 -2.05 -15.29
N LEU A 76 -6.26 -3.22 -14.67
CA LEU A 76 -5.56 -3.41 -13.39
C LEU A 76 -4.11 -2.88 -13.40
N ASP A 77 -3.42 -2.94 -14.55
CA ASP A 77 -2.03 -2.47 -14.66
C ASP A 77 -1.90 -0.95 -14.51
N ARG A 78 -2.99 -0.21 -14.69
CA ARG A 78 -3.04 1.24 -14.60
C ARG A 78 -3.56 1.76 -13.24
N VAL A 79 -3.90 0.88 -12.29
CA VAL A 79 -4.48 1.28 -11.01
C VAL A 79 -3.42 1.69 -9.99
N ALA A 80 -2.39 0.85 -9.78
CA ALA A 80 -1.50 0.96 -8.62
C ALA A 80 -0.65 2.25 -8.61
N GLU A 81 -0.07 2.63 -9.73
CA GLU A 81 0.83 3.81 -9.78
C GLU A 81 0.11 5.14 -9.52
N PRO A 82 -1.03 5.45 -10.17
CA PRO A 82 -1.78 6.65 -9.83
C PRO A 82 -2.33 6.60 -8.40
N ALA A 83 -2.82 5.45 -7.92
CA ALA A 83 -3.32 5.33 -6.56
C ALA A 83 -2.25 5.61 -5.48
N LYS A 84 -0.99 5.20 -5.71
CA LYS A 84 0.13 5.52 -4.81
C LYS A 84 0.47 7.01 -4.83
N LYS A 85 0.49 7.64 -6.01
CA LYS A 85 0.72 9.08 -6.10
C LYS A 85 -0.37 9.86 -5.37
N ALA A 86 -1.64 9.48 -5.56
CA ALA A 86 -2.74 10.07 -4.82
C ALA A 86 -2.59 9.89 -3.30
N LEU A 87 -2.14 8.72 -2.86
CA LEU A 87 -1.87 8.42 -1.46
C LEU A 87 -0.76 9.30 -0.87
N ASP A 88 0.34 9.50 -1.60
CA ASP A 88 1.45 10.37 -1.16
C ASP A 88 0.95 11.81 -0.92
N PHE A 89 0.13 12.34 -1.82
CA PHE A 89 -0.51 13.64 -1.65
C PHE A 89 -1.52 13.64 -0.49
N ALA A 90 -2.35 12.61 -0.37
CA ALA A 90 -3.35 12.51 0.70
C ALA A 90 -2.70 12.51 2.10
N ILE A 91 -1.58 11.79 2.27
CA ILE A 91 -0.80 11.77 3.51
C ILE A 91 -0.15 13.14 3.78
N ALA A 92 0.47 13.74 2.76
CA ALA A 92 1.13 15.04 2.89
C ALA A 92 0.14 16.17 3.28
N TRP A 93 -1.12 16.01 2.88
CA TRP A 93 -2.20 16.97 3.09
C TRP A 93 -3.08 16.63 4.31
N GLU A 94 -2.77 15.53 5.00
CA GLU A 94 -3.54 15.03 6.15
C GLU A 94 -5.02 14.76 5.82
N ASN A 95 -5.32 14.38 4.55
CA ASN A 95 -6.66 14.02 4.11
C ASN A 95 -6.95 12.54 4.34
N LEU A 96 -7.37 12.19 5.56
CA LEU A 96 -7.67 10.82 5.97
C LEU A 96 -8.74 10.13 5.08
N SER A 97 -9.71 10.89 4.53
CA SER A 97 -10.74 10.31 3.66
C SER A 97 -10.13 9.80 2.37
N LEU A 98 -9.34 10.64 1.68
CA LEU A 98 -8.68 10.26 0.45
C LEU A 98 -7.60 9.19 0.69
N GLU A 99 -6.89 9.26 1.83
CA GLU A 99 -5.94 8.23 2.25
C GLU A 99 -6.63 6.86 2.35
N GLY A 100 -7.77 6.78 3.04
CA GLY A 100 -8.57 5.56 3.13
C GLY A 100 -9.06 5.06 1.77
N ASP A 101 -9.51 5.95 0.88
CA ASP A 101 -9.95 5.60 -0.47
C ASP A 101 -8.81 5.04 -1.32
N CYS A 102 -7.62 5.62 -1.23
CA CYS A 102 -6.41 5.12 -1.90
C CYS A 102 -6.01 3.73 -1.38
N TYR A 103 -6.01 3.53 -0.07
CA TYR A 103 -5.73 2.21 0.51
C TYR A 103 -6.78 1.17 0.11
N HIS A 104 -8.06 1.54 0.06
CA HIS A 104 -9.11 0.65 -0.40
C HIS A 104 -8.87 0.20 -1.85
N LEU A 105 -8.57 1.12 -2.74
CA LEU A 105 -8.34 0.83 -4.16
C LEU A 105 -7.09 -0.02 -4.38
N LEU A 106 -5.99 0.29 -3.67
CA LEU A 106 -4.75 -0.52 -3.69
C LEU A 106 -4.98 -1.92 -3.10
N GLY A 107 -5.80 -2.04 -2.06
CA GLY A 107 -6.19 -3.32 -1.48
C GLY A 107 -7.02 -4.17 -2.45
N ALA A 108 -7.98 -3.55 -3.14
CA ALA A 108 -8.80 -4.21 -4.13
C ALA A 108 -7.97 -4.68 -5.35
N GLU A 109 -7.07 -3.84 -5.85
CA GLU A 109 -6.14 -4.19 -6.93
C GLU A 109 -5.23 -5.36 -6.53
N ALA A 110 -4.63 -5.31 -5.34
CA ALA A 110 -3.78 -6.37 -4.83
C ALA A 110 -4.56 -7.70 -4.68
N GLN A 111 -5.81 -7.64 -4.22
CA GLN A 111 -6.70 -8.81 -4.12
C GLN A 111 -6.99 -9.41 -5.50
N MET A 112 -7.32 -8.59 -6.50
CA MET A 112 -7.59 -9.05 -7.87
C MET A 112 -6.35 -9.71 -8.52
N ARG A 113 -5.15 -9.24 -8.19
CA ARG A 113 -3.88 -9.88 -8.61
C ARG A 113 -3.51 -11.12 -7.81
N GLY A 114 -4.32 -11.51 -6.81
CA GLY A 114 -4.04 -12.65 -5.94
C GLY A 114 -2.98 -12.37 -4.87
N ASN A 115 -2.54 -11.13 -4.69
CA ASN A 115 -1.61 -10.74 -3.64
C ASN A 115 -2.35 -10.46 -2.33
N VAL A 116 -2.94 -11.52 -1.75
CA VAL A 116 -3.86 -11.42 -0.62
C VAL A 116 -3.22 -10.80 0.63
N TYR A 117 -1.94 -11.08 0.89
CA TYR A 117 -1.23 -10.50 2.06
C TYR A 117 -1.07 -8.99 1.93
N ARG A 118 -0.77 -8.50 0.72
CA ARG A 118 -0.70 -7.06 0.47
C ARG A 118 -2.08 -6.41 0.50
N ALA A 119 -3.10 -7.11 0.04
CA ALA A 119 -4.49 -6.68 0.17
C ALA A 119 -4.88 -6.51 1.64
N ILE A 120 -4.57 -7.47 2.51
CA ILE A 120 -4.80 -7.39 3.95
C ILE A 120 -4.10 -6.15 4.53
N GLU A 121 -2.82 -5.93 4.22
CA GLU A 121 -2.07 -4.77 4.71
C GLU A 121 -2.73 -3.43 4.31
N TYR A 122 -3.15 -3.30 3.06
CA TYR A 122 -3.84 -2.10 2.61
C TYR A 122 -5.22 -1.94 3.25
N PHE A 123 -6.00 -3.02 3.40
CA PHE A 123 -7.30 -2.93 4.07
C PHE A 123 -7.17 -2.69 5.58
N GLU A 124 -6.10 -3.13 6.24
CA GLU A 124 -5.80 -2.74 7.63
C GLU A 124 -5.53 -1.23 7.75
N LYS A 125 -4.72 -0.67 6.84
CA LYS A 125 -4.48 0.78 6.80
C LYS A 125 -5.75 1.57 6.46
N CYS A 126 -6.55 1.07 5.52
CA CYS A 126 -7.86 1.63 5.20
C CYS A 126 -8.76 1.67 6.45
N TYR A 127 -8.86 0.56 7.17
CA TYR A 127 -9.64 0.48 8.39
C TYR A 127 -9.16 1.45 9.48
N GLU A 128 -7.85 1.62 9.66
CA GLU A 128 -7.31 2.59 10.62
C GLU A 128 -7.61 4.05 10.21
N ALA A 129 -7.55 4.38 8.94
CA ALA A 129 -7.97 5.70 8.44
C ALA A 129 -9.48 5.93 8.66
N ASP A 130 -10.32 4.95 8.30
CA ASP A 130 -11.76 5.00 8.50
C ASP A 130 -12.16 5.13 9.98
N LYS A 131 -11.39 4.49 10.87
CA LYS A 131 -11.56 4.57 12.32
C LYS A 131 -11.19 5.95 12.87
N GLN A 132 -10.13 6.57 12.36
CA GLN A 132 -9.75 7.94 12.74
C GLN A 132 -10.81 8.96 12.26
N LEU A 133 -11.43 8.73 11.11
CA LEU A 133 -12.56 9.50 10.61
C LEU A 133 -13.84 9.30 11.45
N ASN A 134 -13.87 8.25 12.27
CA ASN A 134 -15.06 7.81 13.00
C ASN A 134 -16.26 7.58 12.04
N ASP A 135 -15.98 6.99 10.86
CA ASP A 135 -16.99 6.67 9.83
C ASP A 135 -17.34 5.17 9.89
N PRO A 136 -18.47 4.81 10.53
CA PRO A 136 -18.84 3.41 10.72
C PRO A 136 -19.20 2.71 9.40
N ASP A 137 -19.63 3.42 8.36
CA ASP A 137 -19.93 2.85 7.04
C ASP A 137 -18.66 2.36 6.35
N ARG A 138 -17.66 3.23 6.30
CA ARG A 138 -16.34 2.90 5.76
C ARG A 138 -15.69 1.78 6.56
N MET A 139 -15.70 1.88 7.90
CA MET A 139 -15.18 0.84 8.79
C MET A 139 -15.81 -0.54 8.52
N SER A 140 -17.14 -0.61 8.38
CA SER A 140 -17.83 -1.88 8.06
C SER A 140 -17.40 -2.46 6.71
N SER A 141 -17.15 -1.60 5.72
CA SER A 141 -16.69 -2.03 4.40
C SER A 141 -15.27 -2.58 4.45
N SER A 142 -14.35 -1.89 5.13
CA SER A 142 -12.96 -2.33 5.33
C SER A 142 -12.87 -3.63 6.12
N LEU A 143 -13.67 -3.79 7.18
CA LEU A 143 -13.77 -5.02 7.98
C LEU A 143 -14.28 -6.21 7.16
N ASN A 144 -15.27 -6.00 6.27
CA ASN A 144 -15.73 -7.06 5.37
C ASN A 144 -14.66 -7.50 4.37
N ASN A 145 -13.90 -6.55 3.82
CA ASN A 145 -12.80 -6.87 2.91
C ASN A 145 -11.69 -7.64 3.63
N LEU A 146 -11.36 -7.26 4.86
CA LEU A 146 -10.44 -8.02 5.72
C LEU A 146 -10.95 -9.44 5.95
N ALA A 147 -12.22 -9.61 6.35
CA ALA A 147 -12.81 -10.91 6.57
C ALA A 147 -12.74 -11.81 5.33
N GLY A 148 -13.06 -11.30 4.14
CA GLY A 148 -12.96 -12.02 2.88
C GLY A 148 -11.52 -12.46 2.54
N ASN A 149 -10.54 -11.59 2.76
CA ASN A 149 -9.13 -11.90 2.51
C ASN A 149 -8.58 -12.91 3.53
N TYR A 150 -8.91 -12.80 4.80
CA TYR A 150 -8.53 -13.80 5.81
C TYR A 150 -9.18 -15.16 5.54
N LEU A 151 -10.43 -15.20 5.09
CA LEU A 151 -11.10 -16.44 4.69
C LEU A 151 -10.37 -17.11 3.50
N SER A 152 -9.92 -16.32 2.53
CA SER A 152 -9.19 -16.83 1.35
C SER A 152 -7.81 -17.40 1.68
N THR A 153 -7.21 -17.00 2.80
CA THR A 153 -5.92 -17.50 3.30
C THR A 153 -6.06 -18.63 4.34
N ASP A 154 -7.23 -19.26 4.41
CA ASP A 154 -7.57 -20.31 5.40
C ASP A 154 -7.47 -19.87 6.88
N GLN A 155 -7.56 -18.57 7.14
CA GLN A 155 -7.52 -17.97 8.47
C GLN A 155 -8.95 -17.62 8.93
N ALA A 156 -9.82 -18.63 9.01
CA ALA A 156 -11.24 -18.44 9.25
C ALA A 156 -11.57 -17.85 10.64
N ASP A 157 -10.75 -18.11 11.67
CA ASP A 157 -10.94 -17.52 13.01
C ASP A 157 -10.73 -15.98 13.00
N GLN A 158 -9.74 -15.51 12.23
CA GLN A 158 -9.52 -14.07 12.04
C GLN A 158 -10.64 -13.44 11.21
N ALA A 159 -11.08 -14.15 10.16
CA ALA A 159 -12.22 -13.73 9.35
C ALA A 159 -13.49 -13.58 10.21
N GLU A 160 -13.76 -14.53 11.15
CA GLU A 160 -14.86 -14.46 12.11
C GLU A 160 -14.79 -13.17 12.93
N THR A 161 -13.62 -12.85 13.46
CA THR A 161 -13.41 -11.65 14.30
C THR A 161 -13.77 -10.35 13.55
N TYR A 162 -13.34 -10.23 12.30
CA TYR A 162 -13.59 -9.02 11.51
C TYR A 162 -15.04 -8.93 11.02
N ILE A 163 -15.64 -10.06 10.59
CA ILE A 163 -17.01 -10.01 10.08
C ILE A 163 -18.04 -9.74 11.19
N LEU A 164 -17.82 -10.23 12.40
CA LEU A 164 -18.72 -9.94 13.53
C LEU A 164 -18.72 -8.44 13.89
N LYS A 165 -17.56 -7.77 13.87
CA LYS A 165 -17.47 -6.32 14.04
C LYS A 165 -18.21 -5.57 12.93
N ALA A 166 -18.09 -6.02 11.67
CA ALA A 166 -18.81 -5.41 10.56
C ALA A 166 -20.33 -5.54 10.71
N ILE A 167 -20.82 -6.71 11.15
CA ILE A 167 -22.24 -6.97 11.42
C ILE A 167 -22.76 -6.04 12.53
N GLU A 168 -22.01 -5.89 13.62
CA GLU A 168 -22.38 -4.99 14.72
C GLU A 168 -22.53 -3.54 14.23
N LEU A 169 -21.60 -3.03 13.45
CA LEU A 169 -21.69 -1.69 12.86
C LEU A 169 -22.91 -1.54 11.95
N GLU A 170 -23.18 -2.51 11.07
CA GLU A 170 -24.34 -2.43 10.17
C GLU A 170 -25.67 -2.48 10.93
N ARG A 171 -25.73 -3.23 12.03
CA ARG A 171 -26.92 -3.25 12.91
C ARG A 171 -27.15 -1.91 13.58
N THR A 172 -26.11 -1.25 14.08
CA THR A 172 -26.24 0.08 14.70
C THR A 172 -26.67 1.15 13.70
N MET A 173 -26.21 1.05 12.44
CA MET A 173 -26.58 1.97 11.36
C MET A 173 -27.97 1.68 10.74
N ASN A 174 -28.58 0.54 11.08
CA ASN A 174 -29.85 0.08 10.51
C ASN A 174 -29.83 0.03 8.96
N ARG A 175 -28.81 -0.64 8.39
CA ARG A 175 -28.63 -0.79 6.94
C ARG A 175 -28.88 -2.23 6.48
N PRO A 176 -30.11 -2.63 6.23
CA PRO A 176 -30.48 -4.02 5.98
C PRO A 176 -29.81 -4.62 4.75
N GLU A 177 -29.53 -3.81 3.72
CA GLU A 177 -28.88 -4.28 2.50
C GLU A 177 -27.41 -4.66 2.75
N LYS A 178 -26.65 -3.79 3.38
CA LYS A 178 -25.26 -4.07 3.73
C LYS A 178 -25.15 -5.15 4.79
N LEU A 179 -26.04 -5.14 5.77
CA LEU A 179 -26.13 -6.18 6.79
C LEU A 179 -26.31 -7.56 6.15
N ALA A 180 -27.22 -7.72 5.18
CA ALA A 180 -27.41 -8.99 4.49
C ALA A 180 -26.15 -9.51 3.79
N ILE A 181 -25.30 -8.61 3.26
CA ILE A 181 -24.00 -8.97 2.67
C ILE A 181 -23.05 -9.50 3.74
N ARG A 182 -22.93 -8.81 4.89
CA ARG A 182 -22.07 -9.22 6.01
C ARG A 182 -22.50 -10.55 6.60
N LEU A 183 -23.82 -10.75 6.77
CA LEU A 183 -24.41 -12.02 7.27
C LEU A 183 -24.13 -13.18 6.31
N GLY A 184 -24.24 -12.96 5.00
CA GLY A 184 -23.86 -13.97 4.00
C GLY A 184 -22.39 -14.37 4.10
N MET A 185 -21.48 -13.41 4.27
CA MET A 185 -20.07 -13.67 4.50
C MET A 185 -19.84 -14.44 5.82
N ALA A 186 -20.52 -14.07 6.89
CA ALA A 186 -20.44 -14.79 8.17
C ALA A 186 -20.88 -16.25 8.00
N SER A 187 -21.95 -16.50 7.26
CA SER A 187 -22.40 -17.86 6.97
C SER A 187 -21.31 -18.71 6.29
N ASP A 188 -20.63 -18.15 5.28
CA ASP A 188 -19.57 -18.85 4.58
C ASP A 188 -18.35 -19.10 5.49
N ILE A 189 -18.03 -18.16 6.38
CA ILE A 189 -16.96 -18.30 7.38
C ILE A 189 -17.30 -19.43 8.36
N TYR A 190 -18.52 -19.46 8.91
CA TYR A 190 -18.94 -20.53 9.85
C TYR A 190 -19.00 -21.90 9.18
N LEU A 191 -19.37 -21.98 7.90
CA LEU A 191 -19.25 -23.23 7.13
C LEU A 191 -17.79 -23.68 7.01
N LYS A 192 -16.88 -22.76 6.73
CA LYS A 192 -15.45 -23.05 6.64
C LYS A 192 -14.86 -23.51 7.97
N LEU A 193 -15.36 -22.97 9.08
CA LEU A 193 -15.02 -23.40 10.45
C LEU A 193 -15.63 -24.77 10.84
N GLY A 194 -16.39 -25.39 9.95
CA GLY A 194 -17.08 -26.64 10.26
C GLY A 194 -18.24 -26.51 11.28
N LYS A 195 -18.81 -25.29 11.40
CA LYS A 195 -19.88 -24.95 12.35
C LYS A 195 -21.20 -24.65 11.60
N PRO A 196 -21.81 -25.61 10.86
CA PRO A 196 -23.00 -25.33 10.04
C PRO A 196 -24.24 -24.94 10.86
N GLN A 197 -24.34 -25.41 12.09
CA GLN A 197 -25.44 -25.02 13.01
C GLN A 197 -25.38 -23.54 13.34
N ALA A 198 -24.17 -23.00 13.55
CA ALA A 198 -23.95 -21.57 13.81
C ALA A 198 -24.10 -20.72 12.54
N SER A 199 -23.85 -21.30 11.35
CA SER A 199 -24.01 -20.62 10.05
C SER A 199 -25.48 -20.36 9.70
N LEU A 200 -26.39 -21.28 10.06
CA LEU A 200 -27.79 -21.24 9.63
C LEU A 200 -28.56 -19.97 10.03
N PRO A 201 -28.45 -19.44 11.25
CA PRO A 201 -29.10 -18.16 11.61
C PRO A 201 -28.65 -16.99 10.72
N TYR A 202 -27.36 -16.87 10.44
CA TYR A 202 -26.82 -15.77 9.64
C TYR A 202 -27.39 -15.79 8.21
N ILE A 203 -27.38 -16.95 7.55
CA ILE A 203 -27.89 -17.01 6.17
C ILE A 203 -29.43 -16.89 6.12
N THR A 204 -30.12 -17.29 7.16
CA THR A 204 -31.57 -17.12 7.25
C THR A 204 -31.93 -15.64 7.38
N GLU A 205 -31.29 -14.92 8.30
CA GLU A 205 -31.47 -13.47 8.47
C GLU A 205 -31.10 -12.72 7.17
N ALA A 206 -29.98 -13.08 6.52
CA ALA A 206 -29.57 -12.48 5.24
C ALA A 206 -30.64 -12.64 4.15
N TYR A 207 -31.25 -13.83 4.05
CA TYR A 207 -32.33 -14.11 3.12
C TYR A 207 -33.59 -13.28 3.43
N GLU A 208 -33.95 -13.19 4.70
CA GLU A 208 -35.12 -12.41 5.15
C GLU A 208 -34.96 -10.92 4.82
N LEU A 209 -33.79 -10.35 5.10
CA LEU A 209 -33.47 -8.96 4.78
C LEU A 209 -33.50 -8.69 3.26
N ASP A 210 -32.97 -9.60 2.45
CA ASP A 210 -33.01 -9.48 0.99
C ASP A 210 -34.44 -9.66 0.46
N SER A 211 -35.25 -10.52 1.08
CA SER A 211 -36.66 -10.71 0.77
C SER A 211 -37.52 -9.48 1.07
N LEU A 212 -37.37 -8.92 2.27
CA LEU A 212 -38.07 -7.70 2.66
C LEU A 212 -37.73 -6.52 1.77
N GLY A 213 -36.48 -6.48 1.28
CA GLY A 213 -36.00 -5.45 0.33
C GLY A 213 -36.37 -5.72 -1.12
N ASN A 214 -37.14 -6.76 -1.45
CA ASN A 214 -37.48 -7.20 -2.82
C ASN A 214 -36.25 -7.38 -3.73
N ARG A 215 -35.09 -7.78 -3.18
CA ARG A 215 -33.83 -7.97 -3.90
C ARG A 215 -33.72 -9.40 -4.47
N SER A 216 -34.54 -9.73 -5.45
CA SER A 216 -34.73 -11.10 -5.96
C SER A 216 -33.39 -11.79 -6.32
N MET A 217 -32.48 -11.12 -7.00
CA MET A 217 -31.16 -11.68 -7.33
C MET A 217 -30.34 -12.03 -6.07
N LYS A 218 -30.35 -11.17 -5.07
CA LYS A 218 -29.66 -11.41 -3.79
C LYS A 218 -30.31 -12.56 -3.03
N MET A 219 -31.64 -12.59 -3.00
CA MET A 219 -32.41 -13.72 -2.42
C MET A 219 -32.00 -15.06 -3.03
N ALA A 220 -31.89 -15.15 -4.36
CA ALA A 220 -31.49 -16.38 -5.03
C ALA A 220 -30.06 -16.82 -4.63
N ILE A 221 -29.13 -15.86 -4.49
CA ILE A 221 -27.77 -16.13 -3.98
C ILE A 221 -27.85 -16.65 -2.54
N ARG A 222 -28.66 -16.05 -1.65
CA ARG A 222 -28.82 -16.51 -0.27
C ARG A 222 -29.44 -17.91 -0.20
N LEU A 223 -30.39 -18.22 -1.08
CA LEU A 223 -30.96 -19.57 -1.18
C LEU A 223 -29.90 -20.61 -1.56
N SER A 224 -29.01 -20.30 -2.51
CA SER A 224 -27.90 -21.18 -2.87
C SER A 224 -26.89 -21.36 -1.72
N GLN A 225 -26.53 -20.28 -1.01
CA GLN A 225 -25.67 -20.34 0.18
C GLN A 225 -26.36 -21.17 1.30
N ARG A 226 -27.66 -20.95 1.55
CA ARG A 226 -28.45 -21.71 2.55
C ARG A 226 -28.52 -23.18 2.22
N ALA A 227 -28.61 -23.55 0.96
CA ALA A 227 -28.55 -24.94 0.53
C ALA A 227 -27.23 -25.60 0.93
N SER A 228 -26.07 -24.92 0.78
CA SER A 228 -24.78 -25.42 1.27
C SER A 228 -24.77 -25.67 2.77
N VAL A 229 -25.45 -24.80 3.54
CA VAL A 229 -25.59 -24.99 5.00
C VAL A 229 -26.48 -26.23 5.32
N TYR A 230 -27.61 -26.36 4.63
CA TYR A 230 -28.46 -27.52 4.80
C TYR A 230 -27.78 -28.83 4.40
N GLU A 231 -26.99 -28.82 3.31
CA GLU A 231 -26.21 -29.99 2.91
C GLU A 231 -25.19 -30.37 3.99
N ALA A 232 -24.46 -29.42 4.56
CA ALA A 232 -23.56 -29.67 5.69
C ALA A 232 -24.28 -30.21 6.94
N LEU A 233 -25.53 -29.81 7.13
CA LEU A 233 -26.42 -30.32 8.21
C LEU A 233 -27.10 -31.65 7.88
N LYS A 234 -26.83 -32.24 6.70
CA LYS A 234 -27.52 -33.46 6.20
C LYS A 234 -29.05 -33.32 6.00
N ARG A 235 -29.50 -32.08 5.81
CA ARG A 235 -30.92 -31.73 5.55
C ARG A 235 -31.14 -31.60 4.03
N ASN A 236 -31.01 -32.72 3.31
CA ASN A 236 -30.97 -32.75 1.85
C ASN A 236 -32.27 -32.24 1.20
N ASP A 237 -33.44 -32.48 1.78
CA ASP A 237 -34.71 -31.98 1.24
C ASP A 237 -34.83 -30.45 1.33
N ASP A 238 -34.32 -29.86 2.41
CA ASP A 238 -34.30 -28.42 2.59
C ASP A 238 -33.29 -27.77 1.64
N ALA A 239 -32.13 -28.40 1.44
CA ALA A 239 -31.14 -27.98 0.45
C ALA A 239 -31.75 -27.98 -0.96
N ARG A 240 -32.39 -29.07 -1.36
CA ARG A 240 -33.04 -29.18 -2.67
C ARG A 240 -34.11 -28.12 -2.88
N ARG A 241 -35.01 -27.92 -1.90
CA ARG A 241 -36.04 -26.88 -1.99
C ARG A 241 -35.42 -25.50 -2.20
N SER A 242 -34.37 -25.17 -1.45
CA SER A 242 -33.69 -23.92 -1.56
C SER A 242 -33.05 -23.70 -2.95
N LEU A 243 -32.43 -24.76 -3.50
CA LEU A 243 -31.82 -24.71 -4.84
C LEU A 243 -32.87 -24.55 -5.95
N LEU A 244 -33.97 -25.26 -5.88
CA LEU A 244 -35.08 -25.16 -6.84
C LEU A 244 -35.70 -23.76 -6.81
N GLN A 245 -35.88 -23.17 -5.64
CA GLN A 245 -36.32 -21.78 -5.48
C GLN A 245 -35.33 -20.80 -6.06
N ALA A 246 -34.01 -21.00 -5.83
CA ALA A 246 -32.98 -20.17 -6.41
C ALA A 246 -33.00 -20.24 -7.95
N LEU A 247 -33.09 -21.44 -8.52
CA LEU A 247 -33.17 -21.63 -9.97
C LEU A 247 -34.40 -20.97 -10.59
N ALA A 248 -35.57 -21.04 -9.93
CA ALA A 248 -36.79 -20.37 -10.39
C ALA A 248 -36.58 -18.84 -10.51
N ILE A 249 -35.82 -18.23 -9.60
CA ILE A 249 -35.48 -16.82 -9.66
C ILE A 249 -34.43 -16.54 -10.73
N PHE A 250 -33.39 -17.39 -10.85
CA PHE A 250 -32.35 -17.23 -11.83
C PHE A 250 -32.81 -17.42 -13.28
N ALA A 251 -33.88 -18.19 -13.51
CA ALA A 251 -34.41 -18.48 -14.85
C ALA A 251 -34.75 -17.22 -15.68
N GLY A 252 -35.07 -16.11 -15.01
CA GLY A 252 -35.30 -14.81 -15.68
C GLY A 252 -34.11 -13.87 -15.72
N THR A 253 -32.88 -14.35 -15.43
CA THR A 253 -31.71 -13.51 -15.25
C THR A 253 -30.52 -13.94 -16.10
N THR A 254 -29.51 -13.09 -16.22
CA THR A 254 -28.24 -13.39 -16.90
C THR A 254 -27.18 -14.02 -15.96
N ASN A 255 -27.57 -14.44 -14.74
CA ASN A 255 -26.61 -14.99 -13.77
C ASN A 255 -26.31 -16.47 -14.01
N VAL A 256 -25.68 -16.75 -15.15
CA VAL A 256 -25.33 -18.10 -15.62
C VAL A 256 -24.46 -18.85 -14.62
N ARG A 257 -23.50 -18.17 -13.99
CA ARG A 257 -22.56 -18.78 -13.04
C ARG A 257 -23.26 -19.34 -11.80
N SER A 258 -24.13 -18.55 -11.15
CA SER A 258 -24.87 -19.02 -9.98
C SER A 258 -25.83 -20.14 -10.31
N THR A 259 -26.43 -20.11 -11.52
CA THR A 259 -27.29 -21.18 -12.03
C THR A 259 -26.50 -22.49 -12.17
N ALA A 260 -25.29 -22.46 -12.76
CA ALA A 260 -24.42 -23.63 -12.87
C ALA A 260 -24.05 -24.23 -11.50
N ILE A 261 -23.78 -23.37 -10.52
CA ILE A 261 -23.50 -23.81 -9.13
C ILE A 261 -24.70 -24.53 -8.53
N CYS A 262 -25.92 -24.00 -8.70
CA CYS A 262 -27.14 -24.63 -8.21
C CYS A 262 -27.36 -26.03 -8.85
N TYR A 263 -27.17 -26.16 -10.17
CA TYR A 263 -27.26 -27.45 -10.83
C TYR A 263 -26.20 -28.45 -10.37
N ASN A 264 -24.97 -28.03 -10.12
CA ASN A 264 -23.94 -28.88 -9.53
C ASN A 264 -24.36 -29.42 -8.13
N GLN A 265 -24.90 -28.55 -7.29
CA GLN A 265 -25.37 -28.95 -5.96
C GLN A 265 -26.57 -29.94 -6.05
N LEU A 266 -27.52 -29.66 -6.93
CA LEU A 266 -28.64 -30.60 -7.17
C LEU A 266 -28.16 -31.94 -7.70
N GLY A 267 -27.16 -31.93 -8.60
CA GLY A 267 -26.52 -33.13 -9.11
C GLY A 267 -25.89 -33.98 -8.00
N ASN A 268 -25.17 -33.33 -7.08
CA ASN A 268 -24.57 -34.01 -5.91
C ASN A 268 -25.61 -34.59 -4.98
N LEU A 269 -26.69 -33.86 -4.70
CA LEU A 269 -27.80 -34.35 -3.86
C LEU A 269 -28.49 -35.56 -4.52
N ALA A 270 -28.77 -35.49 -5.83
CA ALA A 270 -29.39 -36.59 -6.55
C ALA A 270 -28.47 -37.82 -6.62
N LEU A 271 -27.17 -37.63 -6.79
CA LEU A 271 -26.19 -38.71 -6.78
C LEU A 271 -26.12 -39.39 -5.39
N ALA A 272 -26.09 -38.59 -4.32
CA ALA A 272 -26.09 -39.12 -2.96
C ALA A 272 -27.34 -39.93 -2.61
N GLU A 273 -28.46 -39.68 -3.29
CA GLU A 273 -29.71 -40.41 -3.15
C GLU A 273 -29.83 -41.58 -4.13
N GLY A 274 -28.83 -41.83 -4.95
CA GLY A 274 -28.88 -42.90 -5.96
C GLY A 274 -29.78 -42.59 -7.17
N LYS A 275 -30.24 -41.35 -7.34
CA LYS A 275 -31.10 -40.90 -8.43
C LYS A 275 -30.26 -40.54 -9.65
N ASN A 276 -29.58 -41.55 -10.23
CA ASN A 276 -28.55 -41.35 -11.27
C ASN A 276 -29.09 -40.64 -12.51
N TYR A 277 -30.32 -40.84 -12.93
CA TYR A 277 -30.88 -40.15 -14.09
C TYR A 277 -31.00 -38.64 -13.84
N GLN A 278 -31.54 -38.24 -12.70
CA GLN A 278 -31.63 -36.82 -12.34
C GLN A 278 -30.26 -36.20 -12.11
N ALA A 279 -29.34 -36.96 -11.54
CA ALA A 279 -27.97 -36.49 -11.36
C ALA A 279 -27.25 -36.21 -12.73
N GLU A 280 -27.46 -37.13 -13.72
CA GLU A 280 -26.93 -36.92 -15.08
C GLU A 280 -27.51 -35.66 -15.72
N GLU A 281 -28.82 -35.44 -15.63
CA GLU A 281 -29.48 -34.24 -16.15
C GLU A 281 -28.92 -32.96 -15.52
N TYR A 282 -28.87 -32.90 -14.20
CA TYR A 282 -28.36 -31.72 -13.49
C TYR A 282 -26.90 -31.43 -13.79
N PHE A 283 -26.03 -32.45 -13.78
CA PHE A 283 -24.61 -32.21 -14.10
C PHE A 283 -24.41 -31.84 -15.56
N THR A 284 -25.24 -32.32 -16.50
CA THR A 284 -25.18 -31.94 -17.91
C THR A 284 -25.47 -30.43 -18.05
N HIS A 285 -26.55 -29.93 -17.44
CA HIS A 285 -26.84 -28.50 -17.42
C HIS A 285 -25.72 -27.70 -16.76
N ALA A 286 -25.14 -28.22 -15.67
CA ALA A 286 -24.01 -27.54 -15.02
C ALA A 286 -22.78 -27.44 -15.94
N VAL A 287 -22.45 -28.46 -16.72
CA VAL A 287 -21.35 -28.43 -17.71
C VAL A 287 -21.60 -27.38 -18.79
N GLU A 288 -22.81 -27.39 -19.39
CA GLU A 288 -23.18 -26.44 -20.45
C GLU A 288 -23.06 -24.99 -20.00
N LEU A 289 -23.65 -24.67 -18.86
CA LEU A 289 -23.64 -23.34 -18.27
C LEU A 289 -22.23 -22.91 -17.84
N SER A 290 -21.46 -23.80 -17.20
CA SER A 290 -20.10 -23.50 -16.76
C SER A 290 -19.17 -23.21 -17.95
N ARG A 291 -19.32 -23.92 -19.06
CA ARG A 291 -18.58 -23.64 -20.30
C ARG A 291 -18.94 -22.28 -20.89
N SER A 292 -20.24 -21.94 -20.93
CA SER A 292 -20.70 -20.67 -21.48
C SER A 292 -20.18 -19.45 -20.70
N CYS A 293 -19.98 -19.59 -19.39
CA CYS A 293 -19.42 -18.52 -18.54
C CYS A 293 -17.93 -18.72 -18.18
N GLN A 294 -17.26 -19.71 -18.79
CA GLN A 294 -15.84 -20.04 -18.56
C GLN A 294 -15.49 -20.33 -17.09
N ASP A 295 -16.44 -20.83 -16.30
CA ASP A 295 -16.18 -21.23 -14.91
C ASP A 295 -15.58 -22.64 -14.86
N ARG A 296 -14.23 -22.72 -14.93
CA ARG A 296 -13.48 -23.98 -14.91
C ARG A 296 -13.73 -24.80 -13.65
N LEU A 297 -13.94 -24.16 -12.50
CA LEU A 297 -14.19 -24.86 -11.24
C LEU A 297 -15.56 -25.53 -11.23
N ALA A 298 -16.59 -24.84 -11.67
CA ALA A 298 -17.93 -25.40 -11.80
C ALA A 298 -17.97 -26.51 -12.85
N GLU A 299 -17.31 -26.33 -14.02
CA GLU A 299 -17.16 -27.36 -15.06
C GLU A 299 -16.46 -28.62 -14.52
N SER A 300 -15.35 -28.44 -13.79
CA SER A 300 -14.59 -29.54 -13.20
C SER A 300 -15.47 -30.39 -12.26
N LYS A 301 -16.23 -29.74 -11.37
CA LYS A 301 -17.14 -30.41 -10.43
C LYS A 301 -18.22 -31.20 -11.17
N ALA A 302 -18.83 -30.62 -12.21
CA ALA A 302 -19.85 -31.26 -13.00
C ALA A 302 -19.31 -32.45 -13.81
N CYS A 303 -18.15 -32.31 -14.43
CA CYS A 303 -17.47 -33.41 -15.15
C CYS A 303 -17.15 -34.58 -14.21
N LYS A 304 -16.68 -34.30 -13.00
CA LYS A 304 -16.48 -35.33 -11.95
C LYS A 304 -17.79 -36.05 -11.64
N GLY A 305 -18.88 -35.32 -11.46
CA GLY A 305 -20.20 -35.88 -11.21
C GLY A 305 -20.65 -36.79 -12.37
N LEU A 306 -20.54 -36.34 -13.60
CA LEU A 306 -20.92 -37.16 -14.80
C LEU A 306 -20.05 -38.39 -14.95
N SER A 307 -18.73 -38.31 -14.67
CA SER A 307 -17.87 -39.49 -14.73
C SER A 307 -18.29 -40.59 -13.76
N VAL A 308 -18.83 -40.22 -12.59
CA VAL A 308 -19.35 -41.18 -11.60
C VAL A 308 -20.68 -41.74 -12.04
N VAL A 309 -21.64 -40.88 -12.46
CA VAL A 309 -23.00 -41.27 -12.82
C VAL A 309 -23.03 -42.19 -14.05
N LEU A 310 -22.17 -41.92 -15.04
CA LEU A 310 -22.14 -42.65 -16.32
C LEU A 310 -21.31 -43.94 -16.29
N LYS A 311 -20.53 -44.16 -15.23
CA LYS A 311 -19.51 -45.22 -15.16
C LYS A 311 -20.05 -46.61 -15.61
N ASP A 312 -21.25 -47.00 -15.10
CA ASP A 312 -21.77 -48.32 -15.34
C ASP A 312 -22.61 -48.42 -16.68
N LYS A 313 -23.24 -47.30 -17.07
CA LYS A 313 -24.12 -47.28 -18.27
C LYS A 313 -23.42 -46.92 -19.54
N HIS A 314 -22.54 -45.98 -19.47
CA HIS A 314 -21.82 -45.39 -20.62
C HIS A 314 -20.34 -45.17 -20.31
N PRO A 315 -19.52 -46.23 -20.12
CA PRO A 315 -18.15 -46.15 -19.64
C PRO A 315 -17.24 -45.30 -20.52
N ALA A 316 -17.45 -45.29 -21.82
CA ALA A 316 -16.66 -44.44 -22.74
C ALA A 316 -16.92 -42.94 -22.46
N ARG A 317 -18.18 -42.53 -22.36
CA ARG A 317 -18.52 -41.13 -22.00
C ARG A 317 -18.05 -40.78 -20.59
N ALA A 318 -18.13 -41.72 -19.67
CA ALA A 318 -17.63 -41.50 -18.29
C ALA A 318 -16.10 -41.20 -18.31
N LEU A 319 -15.36 -41.93 -19.15
CA LEU A 319 -13.93 -41.71 -19.34
C LEU A 319 -13.64 -40.32 -19.92
N ASP A 320 -14.40 -39.89 -20.97
CA ASP A 320 -14.24 -38.54 -21.54
C ASP A 320 -14.41 -37.45 -20.51
N TYR A 321 -15.43 -37.55 -19.64
CA TYR A 321 -15.65 -36.60 -18.56
C TYR A 321 -14.58 -36.70 -17.47
N LEU A 322 -14.06 -37.89 -17.19
CA LEU A 322 -12.96 -38.05 -16.23
C LEU A 322 -11.66 -37.42 -16.74
N VAL A 323 -11.34 -37.61 -18.03
CA VAL A 323 -10.19 -36.96 -18.66
C VAL A 323 -10.36 -35.43 -18.58
N ARG A 324 -11.53 -34.92 -18.96
CA ARG A 324 -11.79 -33.47 -18.87
C ARG A 324 -11.71 -32.95 -17.43
N TYR A 325 -12.20 -33.70 -16.44
CA TYR A 325 -12.03 -33.36 -15.02
C TYR A 325 -10.57 -33.27 -14.63
N THR A 326 -9.72 -34.23 -15.05
CA THR A 326 -8.30 -34.22 -14.69
C THR A 326 -7.56 -33.03 -15.34
N GLU A 327 -7.84 -32.73 -16.61
CA GLU A 327 -7.27 -31.55 -17.29
C GLU A 327 -7.61 -30.24 -16.56
N LEU A 328 -8.88 -30.08 -16.19
CA LEU A 328 -9.33 -28.90 -15.45
C LEU A 328 -8.75 -28.86 -14.04
N ALA A 329 -8.70 -30.02 -13.36
CA ALA A 329 -8.13 -30.11 -12.01
C ALA A 329 -6.65 -29.77 -11.98
N ASP A 330 -5.87 -30.26 -12.95
CA ASP A 330 -4.45 -29.93 -13.10
C ASP A 330 -4.24 -28.44 -13.37
N THR A 331 -5.09 -27.85 -14.24
CA THR A 331 -5.05 -26.42 -14.49
C THR A 331 -5.36 -25.60 -13.24
N ILE A 332 -6.45 -25.94 -12.53
CA ILE A 332 -6.87 -25.29 -11.30
C ILE A 332 -5.80 -25.46 -10.21
N PHE A 333 -5.20 -26.65 -10.09
CA PHE A 333 -4.14 -26.91 -9.14
C PHE A 333 -2.89 -26.08 -9.45
N SER A 334 -2.49 -26.02 -10.72
CA SER A 334 -1.34 -25.20 -11.16
C SER A 334 -1.59 -23.72 -10.90
N GLU A 335 -2.80 -23.21 -11.20
CA GLU A 335 -3.20 -21.83 -10.91
C GLU A 335 -3.16 -21.56 -9.39
N LYS A 336 -3.70 -22.47 -8.57
CA LYS A 336 -3.65 -22.35 -7.10
C LYS A 336 -2.22 -22.41 -6.56
N MET A 337 -1.37 -23.27 -7.13
CA MET A 337 0.02 -23.37 -6.72
C MET A 337 0.80 -22.11 -7.10
N ALA A 338 0.60 -21.58 -8.31
CA ALA A 338 1.18 -20.31 -8.75
C ALA A 338 0.70 -19.14 -7.85
N GLN A 339 -0.58 -19.12 -7.53
CA GLN A 339 -1.15 -18.13 -6.61
C GLN A 339 -0.55 -18.26 -5.20
N LYS A 340 -0.42 -19.48 -4.67
CA LYS A 340 0.19 -19.73 -3.37
C LYS A 340 1.67 -19.35 -3.32
N LEU A 341 2.42 -19.62 -4.40
CA LEU A 341 3.80 -19.16 -4.55
C LEU A 341 3.88 -17.64 -4.62
N SER A 342 2.97 -16.99 -5.38
CA SER A 342 2.87 -15.54 -5.42
C SER A 342 2.56 -14.95 -4.04
N GLN A 343 1.63 -15.56 -3.28
CA GLN A 343 1.32 -15.15 -1.91
C GLN A 343 2.52 -15.29 -0.97
N ILE A 344 3.25 -16.41 -1.05
CA ILE A 344 4.47 -16.62 -0.25
C ILE A 344 5.51 -15.57 -0.61
N LYS A 345 5.74 -15.32 -1.90
CA LYS A 345 6.67 -14.29 -2.37
C LYS A 345 6.25 -12.91 -1.87
N ALA A 346 4.98 -12.54 -2.02
CA ALA A 346 4.45 -11.28 -1.53
C ALA A 346 4.60 -11.12 -0.01
N LYS A 347 4.40 -12.20 0.76
CA LYS A 347 4.64 -12.18 2.21
C LYS A 347 6.11 -11.94 2.54
N TYR A 348 7.04 -12.52 1.78
CA TYR A 348 8.47 -12.29 1.93
C TYR A 348 8.86 -10.86 1.57
N ASP A 349 8.36 -10.37 0.41
CA ASP A 349 8.63 -9.02 -0.06
C ASP A 349 8.09 -7.98 0.94
N ASN A 350 6.87 -8.16 1.46
CA ASN A 350 6.29 -7.29 2.48
C ASN A 350 7.07 -7.33 3.81
N ALA A 351 7.58 -8.51 4.21
CA ALA A 351 8.41 -8.62 5.41
C ALA A 351 9.74 -7.88 5.24
N GLU A 352 10.36 -7.99 4.08
CA GLU A 352 11.58 -7.27 3.71
C GLU A 352 11.35 -5.75 3.68
N GLU A 353 10.27 -5.29 3.01
CA GLU A 353 9.90 -3.87 2.98
C GLU A 353 9.66 -3.32 4.40
N LYS A 354 8.95 -4.06 5.26
CA LYS A 354 8.74 -3.67 6.67
C LYS A 354 10.06 -3.57 7.43
N HIS A 355 10.94 -4.54 7.25
CA HIS A 355 12.26 -4.54 7.90
C HIS A 355 13.10 -3.34 7.45
N GLN A 356 13.12 -3.05 6.16
CA GLN A 356 13.82 -1.87 5.61
C GLN A 356 13.23 -0.56 6.12
N ALA A 357 11.89 -0.47 6.18
CA ALA A 357 11.20 0.70 6.74
C ALA A 357 11.51 0.91 8.23
N GLU A 358 11.62 -0.15 9.02
CA GLU A 358 12.03 -0.08 10.43
C GLU A 358 13.47 0.38 10.58
N LEU A 359 14.39 -0.15 9.77
CA LEU A 359 15.79 0.30 9.75
C LEU A 359 15.90 1.78 9.35
N MET A 360 15.10 2.22 8.37
CA MET A 360 15.06 3.64 7.97
C MET A 360 14.53 4.51 9.11
N LYS A 361 13.44 4.10 9.78
CA LYS A 361 12.91 4.82 10.96
C LYS A 361 13.95 4.91 12.09
N GLN A 362 14.72 3.85 12.32
CA GLN A 362 15.80 3.88 13.31
C GLN A 362 16.90 4.86 12.91
N ARG A 363 17.33 4.87 11.65
CA ARG A 363 18.33 5.85 11.15
C ARG A 363 17.84 7.30 11.33
N ILE A 364 16.59 7.57 10.98
CA ILE A 364 15.99 8.91 11.14
C ILE A 364 15.94 9.29 12.64
N ARG A 365 15.58 8.38 13.54
CA ARG A 365 15.58 8.63 14.99
C ARG A 365 17.00 8.95 15.50
N HIS A 366 18.00 8.19 15.06
CA HIS A 366 19.40 8.46 15.41
C HIS A 366 19.87 9.82 14.89
N GLN A 367 19.57 10.15 13.63
CA GLN A 367 19.92 11.47 13.08
C GLN A 367 19.25 12.62 13.86
N ARG A 368 17.96 12.49 14.20
CA ARG A 368 17.26 13.49 15.04
C ARG A 368 17.88 13.60 16.43
N ALA A 369 18.21 12.49 17.06
CA ALA A 369 18.89 12.50 18.36
C ALA A 369 20.25 13.21 18.28
N TRP A 370 21.04 12.97 17.25
CA TRP A 370 22.31 13.67 17.02
C TRP A 370 22.11 15.18 16.80
N LEU A 371 21.10 15.59 16.04
CA LEU A 371 20.77 17.00 15.83
C LEU A 371 20.35 17.69 17.15
N VAL A 372 19.56 17.03 17.97
CA VAL A 372 19.17 17.55 19.30
C VAL A 372 20.38 17.67 20.21
N MET A 373 21.27 16.67 20.24
CA MET A 373 22.51 16.73 21.03
C MET A 373 23.42 17.86 20.56
N ALA A 374 23.56 18.04 19.25
CA ALA A 374 24.33 19.14 18.68
C ALA A 374 23.76 20.53 19.04
N ALA A 375 22.43 20.67 19.01
CA ALA A 375 21.75 21.90 19.41
C ALA A 375 21.96 22.19 20.91
N ILE A 376 21.84 21.16 21.78
CA ILE A 376 22.11 21.31 23.21
C ILE A 376 23.58 21.73 23.44
N PHE A 377 24.54 21.11 22.75
CA PHE A 377 25.95 21.44 22.85
C PHE A 377 26.23 22.90 22.43
N LEU A 378 25.60 23.33 21.32
CA LEU A 378 25.71 24.71 20.85
C LEU A 378 25.13 25.71 21.88
N THR A 379 23.98 25.39 22.47
CA THR A 379 23.38 26.26 23.51
C THR A 379 24.27 26.37 24.77
N VAL A 380 24.91 25.29 25.18
CA VAL A 380 25.86 25.30 26.29
C VAL A 380 27.08 26.18 26.00
N ILE A 381 27.62 26.10 24.76
CA ILE A 381 28.73 26.96 24.33
C ILE A 381 28.31 28.44 24.36
N VAL A 382 27.14 28.77 23.82
CA VAL A 382 26.63 30.15 23.80
C VAL A 382 26.44 30.69 25.22
N LEU A 383 25.83 29.90 26.12
CA LEU A 383 25.65 30.28 27.53
C LEU A 383 26.99 30.45 28.25
N GLY A 384 27.97 29.58 27.98
CA GLY A 384 29.34 29.70 28.47
C GLY A 384 30.03 31.01 28.02
N ALA A 385 29.89 31.33 26.74
CA ALA A 385 30.43 32.56 26.17
C ALA A 385 29.79 33.82 26.79
N ILE A 386 28.46 33.80 26.98
CA ILE A 386 27.72 34.86 27.65
C ILE A 386 28.21 35.01 29.12
N GLY A 387 28.37 33.87 29.81
CA GLY A 387 28.89 33.85 31.20
C GLY A 387 30.27 34.47 31.32
N LEU A 388 31.20 34.10 30.40
CA LEU A 388 32.55 34.69 30.31
C LEU A 388 32.51 36.17 30.02
N TYR A 389 31.66 36.60 29.08
CA TYR A 389 31.45 38.00 28.75
C TYR A 389 30.96 38.82 29.96
N VAL A 390 29.96 38.31 30.66
CA VAL A 390 29.43 38.96 31.86
C VAL A 390 30.47 38.99 32.98
N TYR A 391 31.27 37.94 33.17
CA TYR A 391 32.35 37.89 34.13
C TYR A 391 33.44 38.90 33.82
N SER A 392 33.87 38.98 32.55
CA SER A 392 34.87 39.97 32.12
C SER A 392 34.40 41.43 32.34
N LYS A 393 33.12 41.70 32.04
CA LYS A 393 32.51 43.02 32.20
C LYS A 393 32.36 43.41 33.69
N ARG A 394 32.12 42.44 34.62
CA ARG A 394 32.14 42.68 36.07
C ARG A 394 33.53 42.95 36.59
N LYS A 395 34.55 42.22 36.13
CA LYS A 395 35.96 42.46 36.51
C LYS A 395 36.50 43.81 36.07
N HIS A 396 36.02 44.34 34.94
CA HIS A 396 36.36 45.69 34.49
C HIS A 396 35.68 46.83 35.26
N LYS A 397 34.66 46.54 36.10
CA LYS A 397 34.01 47.56 36.93
C LYS A 397 34.63 47.72 38.31
N GLU A 398 35.57 46.87 38.74
CA GLU A 398 36.16 46.87 40.07
C GLU A 398 37.60 47.38 40.16
N LEU A 399 38.15 48.02 39.12
CA LEU A 399 39.49 48.60 39.17
C LEU A 399 39.42 50.14 39.10
N PRO A 400 39.90 50.83 40.16
CA PRO A 400 40.04 52.29 40.12
C PRO A 400 41.18 52.69 39.18
N ALA A 401 40.97 53.77 38.46
CA ALA A 401 41.92 54.33 37.52
C ALA A 401 43.18 54.84 38.16
N ALA A 402 44.35 54.36 37.76
CA ALA A 402 45.60 55.03 37.87
C ALA A 402 46.39 54.90 36.54
N PRO A 403 47.00 55.93 36.03
CA PRO A 403 47.60 55.92 34.73
C PRO A 403 49.03 55.36 34.78
N VAL A 404 49.22 54.22 34.13
CA VAL A 404 50.59 53.74 33.79
C VAL A 404 50.65 53.50 32.30
N SER A 405 51.49 54.27 31.67
CA SER A 405 51.94 54.07 30.33
C SER A 405 52.68 52.74 30.21
N VAL A 406 52.12 51.81 29.45
CA VAL A 406 52.79 50.54 29.12
C VAL A 406 52.92 50.48 27.59
N PRO A 407 54.09 50.08 27.06
CA PRO A 407 54.37 50.09 25.65
C PRO A 407 53.52 49.04 24.94
N VAL A 408 53.16 49.36 23.69
CA VAL A 408 52.47 48.49 22.72
C VAL A 408 53.26 47.19 22.56
N PRO A 409 52.66 45.99 22.74
CA PRO A 409 53.37 44.76 22.39
C PRO A 409 53.45 44.63 20.88
N GLU A 410 54.65 44.45 20.41
CA GLU A 410 54.96 44.09 19.05
C GLU A 410 54.22 42.85 18.58
N LYS A 411 53.81 42.82 17.33
CA LYS A 411 53.23 41.64 16.69
C LYS A 411 54.17 40.42 16.87
N PRO A 412 53.64 39.22 17.08
CA PRO A 412 54.47 38.05 17.15
C PRO A 412 55.26 37.88 15.86
N VAL A 413 56.57 37.85 15.99
CA VAL A 413 57.48 37.55 14.91
C VAL A 413 57.19 36.13 14.43
N VAL A 414 56.73 35.99 13.22
CA VAL A 414 56.51 34.68 12.60
C VAL A 414 57.90 34.08 12.42
N ALA A 415 58.15 32.93 13.04
CA ALA A 415 59.40 32.21 12.91
C ALA A 415 59.49 31.55 11.51
N GLU A 416 59.58 32.33 10.47
CA GLU A 416 59.89 31.89 9.09
C GLU A 416 61.27 31.21 9.00
N ASP A 417 62.15 31.44 9.96
CA ASP A 417 63.53 30.95 9.97
C ASP A 417 63.64 29.43 10.26
N VAL A 418 62.71 28.81 11.04
CA VAL A 418 62.81 27.39 11.38
C VAL A 418 62.57 26.49 10.17
N LEU A 419 61.74 26.88 9.21
CA LEU A 419 61.55 26.13 7.95
C LEU A 419 62.63 26.41 6.91
N GLN A 420 63.46 27.40 7.11
CA GLN A 420 64.58 27.71 6.20
C GLN A 420 65.78 26.81 6.40
N GLU A 421 66.02 26.34 7.63
CA GLU A 421 67.08 25.40 7.96
C GLU A 421 66.80 23.96 7.50
N ILE A 422 65.53 23.58 7.33
CA ILE A 422 65.11 22.26 6.86
C ILE A 422 65.04 22.28 5.31
N ARG A 423 65.78 21.36 4.65
CA ARG A 423 65.78 21.26 3.15
C ARG A 423 64.46 20.86 2.55
N LEU A 424 63.40 21.68 2.72
CA LEU A 424 62.10 21.52 2.05
C LEU A 424 62.17 22.17 0.66
N THR A 425 61.52 21.54 -0.35
CA THR A 425 61.31 22.16 -1.65
C THR A 425 60.34 23.33 -1.55
N LYS A 426 60.34 24.24 -2.51
CA LYS A 426 59.40 25.36 -2.52
C LYS A 426 57.95 24.96 -2.34
N ARG A 427 57.56 23.86 -2.96
CA ARG A 427 56.19 23.33 -2.86
C ARG A 427 55.89 22.70 -1.50
N GLU A 428 56.85 22.02 -0.89
CA GLU A 428 56.70 21.48 0.47
C GLU A 428 56.61 22.59 1.51
N LYS A 429 57.32 23.70 1.34
CA LYS A 429 57.19 24.89 2.21
C LYS A 429 55.80 25.51 2.14
N GLU A 430 55.26 25.71 0.94
CA GLU A 430 53.89 26.20 0.75
C GLU A 430 52.85 25.33 1.45
N ILE A 431 52.94 24.02 1.29
CA ILE A 431 52.01 23.06 1.92
C ILE A 431 52.22 23.04 3.45
N ALA A 432 53.44 23.09 3.94
CA ALA A 432 53.73 23.14 5.37
C ALA A 432 53.11 24.36 6.06
N ILE A 433 53.23 25.54 5.44
CA ILE A 433 52.62 26.76 5.95
C ILE A 433 51.10 26.66 5.99
N LEU A 434 50.46 26.18 4.92
CA LEU A 434 49.02 26.00 4.87
C LEU A 434 48.53 24.98 5.90
N CYS A 435 49.30 23.90 6.17
CA CYS A 435 49.03 22.98 7.25
C CYS A 435 49.13 23.65 8.63
N CYS A 436 50.09 24.53 8.82
CA CYS A 436 50.24 25.27 10.09
C CYS A 436 49.16 26.35 10.25
N GLU A 437 48.58 26.86 9.18
CA GLU A 437 47.40 27.73 9.18
C GLU A 437 46.09 26.96 9.51
N GLY A 438 46.14 25.63 9.62
CA GLY A 438 45.00 24.78 10.01
C GLY A 438 44.11 24.30 8.84
N LEU A 439 44.54 24.52 7.59
CA LEU A 439 43.76 24.06 6.42
C LEU A 439 43.80 22.54 6.27
N GLN A 440 42.66 21.97 5.86
CA GLN A 440 42.52 20.53 5.56
C GLN A 440 43.07 20.19 4.16
N ASP A 441 43.40 18.94 3.93
CA ASP A 441 44.00 18.47 2.67
C ASP A 441 43.18 18.86 1.44
N LYS A 442 41.87 18.86 1.55
CA LYS A 442 40.94 19.27 0.50
C LYS A 442 41.03 20.77 0.18
N GLU A 443 41.19 21.59 1.20
CA GLU A 443 41.31 23.06 1.06
C GLU A 443 42.69 23.43 0.49
N ILE A 444 43.74 22.73 0.94
CA ILE A 444 45.09 22.87 0.41
C ILE A 444 45.15 22.46 -1.07
N ALA A 445 44.51 21.33 -1.40
CA ALA A 445 44.39 20.82 -2.75
C ALA A 445 43.74 21.87 -3.70
N ALA A 446 42.59 22.42 -3.27
CA ALA A 446 41.89 23.47 -4.00
C ALA A 446 42.71 24.74 -4.18
N ARG A 447 43.36 25.22 -3.10
CA ARG A 447 44.15 26.46 -3.13
C ARG A 447 45.41 26.37 -3.98
N LEU A 448 45.98 25.16 -4.07
CA LEU A 448 47.22 24.90 -4.81
C LEU A 448 47.00 24.27 -6.18
N ASN A 449 45.75 24.03 -6.56
CA ASN A 449 45.31 23.37 -7.80
C ASN A 449 45.98 22.00 -8.05
N ILE A 450 45.99 21.15 -7.04
CA ILE A 450 46.51 19.76 -7.06
C ILE A 450 45.51 18.80 -6.45
N SER A 451 45.73 17.48 -6.60
CA SER A 451 44.85 16.47 -5.99
C SER A 451 45.11 16.35 -4.49
N GLU A 452 44.06 15.97 -3.70
CA GLU A 452 44.21 15.64 -2.27
C GLU A 452 45.27 14.57 -2.04
N ARG A 453 45.34 13.58 -2.93
CA ARG A 453 46.36 12.54 -2.89
C ARG A 453 47.78 13.08 -3.02
N THR A 454 47.95 14.12 -3.85
CA THR A 454 49.25 14.80 -4.03
C THR A 454 49.60 15.58 -2.77
N VAL A 455 48.64 16.26 -2.12
CA VAL A 455 48.82 16.90 -0.81
C VAL A 455 49.27 15.91 0.24
N GLY A 456 48.60 14.77 0.34
CA GLY A 456 48.99 13.70 1.28
C GLY A 456 50.40 13.19 1.07
N THR A 457 50.84 13.03 -0.20
CA THR A 457 52.20 12.61 -0.52
C THR A 457 53.26 13.67 -0.07
N HIS A 458 52.97 14.95 -0.33
CA HIS A 458 53.86 16.04 0.14
C HIS A 458 53.88 16.13 1.67
N LYS A 459 52.75 15.95 2.37
CA LYS A 459 52.71 15.95 3.84
C LYS A 459 53.58 14.81 4.44
N MET A 460 53.51 13.62 3.86
CA MET A 460 54.39 12.54 4.30
C MET A 460 55.90 12.90 4.13
N ASN A 461 56.27 13.50 3.03
CA ASN A 461 57.64 13.95 2.79
C ASN A 461 58.08 15.05 3.75
N ILE A 462 57.17 16.01 4.02
CA ILE A 462 57.40 17.11 4.98
C ILE A 462 57.61 16.50 6.38
N PHE A 463 56.75 15.61 6.82
CA PHE A 463 56.87 14.96 8.14
C PHE A 463 58.19 14.21 8.29
N LYS A 464 58.58 13.46 7.25
CA LYS A 464 59.88 12.76 7.24
C LYS A 464 61.08 13.74 7.31
N LYS A 465 61.02 14.86 6.60
CA LYS A 465 62.13 15.84 6.55
C LYS A 465 62.18 16.68 7.83
N CYS A 466 61.02 16.97 8.44
CA CYS A 466 60.90 17.73 9.69
C CYS A 466 61.09 16.85 10.95
N GLY A 467 61.15 15.52 10.80
CA GLY A 467 61.25 14.61 11.94
C GLY A 467 60.01 14.55 12.85
N VAL A 468 58.82 14.81 12.25
CA VAL A 468 57.51 14.84 12.94
C VAL A 468 56.62 13.74 12.41
N SER A 469 55.65 13.26 13.25
CA SER A 469 54.77 12.15 12.92
C SER A 469 53.39 12.58 12.42
N ASN A 470 53.02 13.83 12.66
CA ASN A 470 51.64 14.34 12.34
C ASN A 470 51.64 15.88 12.21
N THR A 471 50.50 16.42 11.72
CA THR A 471 50.27 17.85 11.51
C THR A 471 50.39 18.65 12.83
N VAL A 472 49.94 18.07 13.96
CA VAL A 472 50.00 18.78 15.25
C VAL A 472 51.46 19.00 15.70
N GLU A 473 52.29 18.00 15.51
CA GLU A 473 53.74 18.14 15.79
C GLU A 473 54.44 19.09 14.82
N LEU A 474 54.00 19.14 13.56
CA LEU A 474 54.48 20.14 12.58
C LEU A 474 54.11 21.57 13.01
N VAL A 475 52.88 21.76 13.47
CA VAL A 475 52.38 23.03 14.01
C VAL A 475 53.19 23.46 15.25
N ARG A 476 53.45 22.52 16.15
CA ARG A 476 54.29 22.78 17.33
C ARG A 476 55.70 23.13 16.96
N LEU A 477 56.28 22.51 15.97
CA LEU A 477 57.60 22.83 15.46
C LEU A 477 57.65 24.25 14.83
N TYR A 478 56.58 24.61 14.10
CA TYR A 478 56.44 25.91 13.44
C TYR A 478 56.22 27.06 14.39
N TYR A 479 55.45 26.84 15.46
CA TYR A 479 55.10 27.85 16.49
C TYR A 479 55.90 27.65 17.79
N LYS A 480 57.06 26.93 17.77
CA LYS A 480 57.81 26.66 18.96
C LYS A 480 58.20 28.00 19.62
N ARG A 481 57.53 28.34 20.72
CA ARG A 481 58.00 29.38 21.63
C ARG A 481 59.16 28.76 22.44
N ASP A 482 60.28 29.46 22.45
CA ASP A 482 61.34 29.16 23.41
C ASP A 482 60.77 29.23 24.81
N GLU A 483 60.87 28.13 25.57
CA GLU A 483 60.74 28.16 27.01
C GLU A 483 62.00 28.80 27.62
#